data_b30fcb848b6ef2ec3883d4c18f7b31ef
#
_entry.id   b30fcb848b6ef2ec3883d4c18f7b31ef
#
_cell.length_a   1.000
_cell.length_b   1.000
_cell.length_c   1.000
_cell.angle_alpha   90.00
_cell.angle_beta   90.00
_cell.angle_gamma   90.00
#
_symmetry.space_group_name_H-M   'P 1'
#
loop_
_entity.id
_entity.type
_entity.pdbx_description
1 polymer ?
#
loop_
_entity_poly.entity_id
_entity_poly.type
_entity_poly.pdbx_seq_one_letter_code
_entity_poly.pdbx_strand_id
1 'polypeptide(L)'
;MLTPLSFSAHNSFETACSYEQVFGSKIRTALAVYGLADPDHRFWLAECEGEPVGALYLSGGVLVISADNRIKADEVAPLVREHGVTEVDSDWPLCEKLHDRLGGITESSYYMVYRGGPVEETFDDIAPADLNEVFSVLQQSHEYYRTHLKFEPWAADLTRRMASGLTEVYQLTADGKVVGTGSIISQDETCGAIAAVAVIPEYRHRGLGSRMSQFLVQRVLALGKTPRLISGYDEVAELYMKIGFAPCGRWGELYL
;
A
#
# COMPACT_ATOMS: atom_id res chain seq x y z
N MET A 1 1.90 4.74 -24.85
CA MET A 1 1.06 3.58 -25.24
C MET A 1 0.95 2.63 -24.07
N LEU A 2 -0.26 2.15 -23.78
CA LEU A 2 -0.54 1.25 -22.67
C LEU A 2 -0.76 -0.18 -23.19
N THR A 3 0.02 -1.16 -22.71
CA THR A 3 -0.05 -2.54 -23.19
C THR A 3 -0.15 -3.52 -22.01
N PRO A 4 -0.94 -4.62 -22.11
CA PRO A 4 -0.91 -5.68 -21.13
C PRO A 4 0.51 -6.20 -20.93
N LEU A 5 0.89 -6.44 -19.67
CA LEU A 5 2.24 -6.90 -19.35
C LEU A 5 2.51 -8.30 -19.92
N SER A 6 3.64 -8.45 -20.59
CA SER A 6 4.16 -9.73 -21.10
C SER A 6 5.50 -10.07 -20.40
N PHE A 7 5.87 -11.35 -20.45
CA PHE A 7 7.17 -11.79 -19.89
C PHE A 7 8.38 -11.08 -20.51
N SER A 8 8.30 -10.72 -21.80
CA SER A 8 9.39 -10.00 -22.50
C SER A 8 9.55 -8.55 -22.04
N ALA A 9 8.51 -7.95 -21.44
CA ALA A 9 8.53 -6.58 -20.96
C ALA A 9 8.88 -6.45 -19.46
N HIS A 10 9.28 -7.55 -18.80
CA HIS A 10 9.51 -7.58 -17.35
C HIS A 10 10.52 -6.51 -16.88
N ASN A 11 11.66 -6.35 -17.55
CA ASN A 11 12.67 -5.38 -17.15
C ASN A 11 12.17 -3.92 -17.25
N SER A 12 11.41 -3.60 -18.30
CA SER A 12 10.78 -2.28 -18.46
C SER A 12 9.72 -2.03 -17.38
N PHE A 13 8.98 -3.06 -17.03
CA PHE A 13 7.98 -2.99 -15.96
C PHE A 13 8.63 -2.77 -14.59
N GLU A 14 9.73 -3.48 -14.28
CA GLU A 14 10.50 -3.25 -13.05
C GLU A 14 11.05 -1.82 -12.95
N THR A 15 11.51 -1.26 -14.08
CA THR A 15 11.90 0.15 -14.15
C THR A 15 10.72 1.06 -13.83
N ALA A 16 9.56 0.83 -14.42
CA ALA A 16 8.36 1.62 -14.18
C ALA A 16 7.85 1.52 -12.73
N CYS A 17 7.99 0.36 -12.08
CA CYS A 17 7.69 0.22 -10.66
C CYS A 17 8.61 1.03 -9.74
N SER A 18 9.72 1.57 -10.23
CA SER A 18 10.67 2.34 -9.42
C SER A 18 10.35 3.83 -9.35
N TYR A 19 9.39 4.32 -10.15
CA TYR A 19 9.05 5.75 -10.19
C TYR A 19 8.34 6.22 -8.91
N GLU A 20 7.43 5.39 -8.36
CA GLU A 20 6.86 5.60 -7.03
C GLU A 20 7.04 4.31 -6.20
N GLN A 21 7.73 4.43 -5.06
CA GLN A 21 8.25 3.24 -4.38
C GLN A 21 7.22 2.50 -3.54
N VAL A 22 6.17 3.16 -3.02
CA VAL A 22 5.13 2.49 -2.24
C VAL A 22 4.22 1.69 -3.16
N PHE A 23 3.69 2.33 -4.20
CA PHE A 23 2.84 1.65 -5.19
C PHE A 23 3.64 0.68 -6.06
N GLY A 24 4.87 1.04 -6.44
CA GLY A 24 5.76 0.12 -7.16
C GLY A 24 6.05 -1.15 -6.38
N SER A 25 6.31 -1.06 -5.07
CA SER A 25 6.47 -2.22 -4.19
C SER A 25 5.17 -3.04 -4.11
N LYS A 26 3.99 -2.38 -4.00
CA LYS A 26 2.67 -3.05 -4.03
C LYS A 26 2.45 -3.82 -5.34
N ILE A 27 2.79 -3.20 -6.48
CA ILE A 27 2.66 -3.79 -7.82
C ILE A 27 3.61 -4.99 -7.99
N ARG A 28 4.89 -4.86 -7.59
CA ARG A 28 5.88 -5.97 -7.62
C ARG A 28 5.44 -7.15 -6.75
N THR A 29 5.00 -6.85 -5.52
CA THR A 29 4.48 -7.88 -4.60
C THR A 29 3.30 -8.60 -5.23
N ALA A 30 2.35 -7.88 -5.83
CA ALA A 30 1.21 -8.48 -6.51
C ALA A 30 1.65 -9.38 -7.68
N LEU A 31 2.56 -8.91 -8.53
CA LEU A 31 3.08 -9.70 -9.65
C LEU A 31 3.79 -10.97 -9.18
N ALA A 32 4.58 -10.89 -8.11
CA ALA A 32 5.28 -12.05 -7.54
C ALA A 32 4.31 -13.07 -6.91
N VAL A 33 3.24 -12.62 -6.30
CA VAL A 33 2.26 -13.48 -5.60
C VAL A 33 1.27 -14.12 -6.57
N TYR A 34 0.72 -13.35 -7.51
CA TYR A 34 -0.38 -13.79 -8.36
C TYR A 34 0.06 -14.20 -9.76
N GLY A 35 1.15 -13.60 -10.27
CA GLY A 35 1.65 -13.85 -11.63
C GLY A 35 0.77 -13.21 -12.70
N LEU A 36 1.09 -13.47 -13.97
CA LEU A 36 0.36 -12.93 -15.12
C LEU A 36 -0.85 -13.79 -15.55
N ALA A 37 -0.98 -14.99 -15.02
CA ALA A 37 -2.03 -15.93 -15.41
C ALA A 37 -3.29 -15.84 -14.54
N ASP A 38 -3.23 -15.13 -13.43
CA ASP A 38 -4.36 -14.95 -12.52
C ASP A 38 -5.36 -13.94 -13.13
N PRO A 39 -6.63 -14.34 -13.41
CA PRO A 39 -7.58 -13.47 -14.11
C PRO A 39 -8.05 -12.27 -13.26
N ASP A 40 -7.94 -12.36 -11.93
CA ASP A 40 -8.37 -11.32 -11.00
C ASP A 40 -7.28 -10.27 -10.76
N HIS A 41 -6.07 -10.52 -11.28
CA HIS A 41 -4.89 -9.67 -11.13
C HIS A 41 -4.30 -9.31 -12.49
N ARG A 42 -4.47 -8.06 -12.92
CA ARG A 42 -4.09 -7.61 -14.27
C ARG A 42 -3.01 -6.54 -14.19
N PHE A 43 -2.05 -6.61 -15.12
CA PHE A 43 -0.89 -5.72 -15.15
C PHE A 43 -0.71 -5.11 -16.54
N TRP A 44 -0.32 -3.83 -16.58
CA TRP A 44 0.01 -3.12 -17.83
C TRP A 44 1.29 -2.33 -17.66
N LEU A 45 2.02 -2.23 -18.77
CA LEU A 45 3.15 -1.32 -18.93
C LEU A 45 2.71 -0.12 -19.77
N ALA A 46 2.99 1.09 -19.28
CA ALA A 46 2.86 2.31 -20.04
C ALA A 46 4.23 2.74 -20.59
N GLU A 47 4.29 3.03 -21.89
CA GLU A 47 5.49 3.49 -22.57
C GLU A 47 5.23 4.80 -23.32
N CYS A 48 6.27 5.67 -23.34
CA CYS A 48 6.31 6.90 -24.12
C CYS A 48 7.59 6.88 -24.96
N GLU A 49 7.45 6.92 -26.29
CA GLU A 49 8.58 6.88 -27.22
C GLU A 49 9.53 5.67 -27.04
N GLY A 50 8.95 4.52 -26.62
CA GLY A 50 9.69 3.29 -26.36
C GLY A 50 10.33 3.18 -24.97
N GLU A 51 10.20 4.22 -24.14
CA GLU A 51 10.70 4.22 -22.78
C GLU A 51 9.57 3.90 -21.79
N PRO A 52 9.80 3.08 -20.74
CA PRO A 52 8.81 2.82 -19.71
C PRO A 52 8.49 4.11 -18.94
N VAL A 53 7.21 4.40 -18.74
CA VAL A 53 6.74 5.58 -18.01
C VAL A 53 5.74 5.25 -16.91
N GLY A 54 5.25 4.00 -16.83
CA GLY A 54 4.36 3.59 -15.76
C GLY A 54 4.09 2.10 -15.73
N ALA A 55 3.93 1.59 -14.52
CA ALA A 55 3.42 0.25 -14.22
C ALA A 55 2.04 0.38 -13.57
N LEU A 56 1.08 -0.41 -14.06
CA LEU A 56 -0.29 -0.39 -13.58
C LEU A 56 -0.70 -1.80 -13.13
N TYR A 57 -1.47 -1.85 -12.06
CA TYR A 57 -2.00 -3.07 -11.48
C TYR A 57 -3.47 -2.90 -11.09
N LEU A 58 -4.33 -3.79 -11.56
CA LEU A 58 -5.76 -3.81 -11.26
C LEU A 58 -6.14 -5.10 -10.52
N SER A 59 -6.83 -4.95 -9.41
CA SER A 59 -7.50 -6.04 -8.70
C SER A 59 -8.67 -5.51 -7.89
N GLY A 60 -9.79 -6.25 -7.85
CA GLY A 60 -10.96 -5.90 -7.03
C GLY A 60 -11.57 -4.54 -7.34
N GLY A 61 -11.40 -4.02 -8.57
CA GLY A 61 -11.88 -2.69 -8.96
C GLY A 61 -10.93 -1.54 -8.61
N VAL A 62 -9.81 -1.79 -7.94
CA VAL A 62 -8.79 -0.79 -7.58
C VAL A 62 -7.63 -0.85 -8.57
N LEU A 63 -7.34 0.27 -9.24
CA LEU A 63 -6.20 0.45 -10.14
C LEU A 63 -5.08 1.21 -9.42
N VAL A 64 -3.95 0.55 -9.20
CA VAL A 64 -2.75 1.13 -8.59
C VAL A 64 -1.74 1.47 -9.67
N ILE A 65 -1.17 2.68 -9.63
CA ILE A 65 -0.27 3.20 -10.66
C ILE A 65 1.03 3.71 -10.02
N SER A 66 2.16 3.17 -10.47
CA SER A 66 3.49 3.75 -10.28
C SER A 66 3.95 4.33 -11.61
N ALA A 67 4.16 5.64 -11.70
CA ALA A 67 4.49 6.28 -12.95
C ALA A 67 5.35 7.53 -12.77
N ASP A 68 6.01 7.94 -13.86
CA ASP A 68 6.60 9.25 -13.96
C ASP A 68 5.63 10.27 -14.60
N ASN A 69 6.05 11.53 -14.69
CA ASN A 69 5.22 12.64 -15.16
C ASN A 69 4.85 12.60 -16.66
N ARG A 70 5.43 11.67 -17.45
CA ARG A 70 5.17 11.48 -18.87
C ARG A 70 3.95 10.60 -19.14
N ILE A 71 3.44 9.89 -18.12
CA ILE A 71 2.21 9.11 -18.27
C ILE A 71 1.04 10.02 -18.64
N LYS A 72 0.21 9.56 -19.57
CA LYS A 72 -0.91 10.37 -20.10
C LYS A 72 -2.23 9.87 -19.54
N ALA A 73 -2.94 10.74 -18.83
CA ALA A 73 -4.28 10.44 -18.33
C ALA A 73 -5.26 10.04 -19.48
N ASP A 74 -5.06 10.58 -20.68
CA ASP A 74 -5.85 10.22 -21.87
C ASP A 74 -5.66 8.76 -22.32
N GLU A 75 -4.54 8.13 -21.97
CA GLU A 75 -4.29 6.71 -22.23
C GLU A 75 -4.82 5.82 -21.10
N VAL A 76 -4.83 6.32 -19.86
CA VAL A 76 -5.29 5.58 -18.66
C VAL A 76 -6.83 5.61 -18.55
N ALA A 77 -7.48 6.75 -18.83
CA ALA A 77 -8.92 6.90 -18.67
C ALA A 77 -9.78 5.90 -19.49
N PRO A 78 -9.43 5.52 -20.74
CA PRO A 78 -10.12 4.45 -21.45
C PRO A 78 -10.03 3.09 -20.75
N LEU A 79 -8.85 2.72 -20.21
CA LEU A 79 -8.65 1.48 -19.44
C LEU A 79 -9.52 1.45 -18.19
N VAL A 80 -9.61 2.56 -17.46
CA VAL A 80 -10.47 2.70 -16.28
C VAL A 80 -11.91 2.40 -16.61
N ARG A 81 -12.44 2.96 -17.74
CA ARG A 81 -13.82 2.72 -18.18
C ARG A 81 -14.04 1.28 -18.66
N GLU A 82 -13.11 0.75 -19.46
CA GLU A 82 -13.20 -0.59 -20.04
C GLU A 82 -13.26 -1.69 -18.98
N HIS A 83 -12.51 -1.51 -17.90
CA HIS A 83 -12.43 -2.51 -16.84
C HIS A 83 -13.33 -2.24 -15.64
N GLY A 84 -14.18 -1.20 -15.68
CA GLY A 84 -15.11 -0.88 -14.59
C GLY A 84 -14.36 -0.59 -13.27
N VAL A 85 -13.23 0.13 -13.37
CA VAL A 85 -12.45 0.54 -12.20
C VAL A 85 -13.29 1.49 -11.35
N THR A 86 -13.32 1.26 -10.05
CA THR A 86 -14.07 2.06 -9.06
C THR A 86 -13.18 2.98 -8.24
N GLU A 87 -11.86 2.68 -8.21
CA GLU A 87 -10.88 3.45 -7.44
C GLU A 87 -9.54 3.46 -8.18
N VAL A 88 -8.87 4.61 -8.22
CA VAL A 88 -7.52 4.75 -8.78
C VAL A 88 -6.58 5.35 -7.74
N ASP A 89 -5.52 4.60 -7.41
CA ASP A 89 -4.40 5.04 -6.56
C ASP A 89 -3.23 5.49 -7.45
N SER A 90 -2.82 6.74 -7.34
CA SER A 90 -1.68 7.26 -8.10
C SER A 90 -0.97 8.41 -7.37
N ASP A 91 0.09 8.95 -7.97
CA ASP A 91 0.60 10.25 -7.56
C ASP A 91 -0.46 11.35 -7.77
N TRP A 92 -0.42 12.40 -6.96
CA TRP A 92 -1.43 13.45 -6.97
C TRP A 92 -1.60 14.13 -8.34
N PRO A 93 -0.52 14.52 -9.07
CA PRO A 93 -0.66 15.13 -10.38
C PRO A 93 -1.37 14.27 -11.44
N LEU A 94 -1.23 12.95 -11.39
CA LEU A 94 -1.96 12.05 -12.28
C LEU A 94 -3.42 11.90 -11.83
N CYS A 95 -3.65 11.81 -10.51
CA CYS A 95 -4.99 11.72 -9.93
C CYS A 95 -5.85 12.94 -10.36
N GLU A 96 -5.32 14.17 -10.26
CA GLU A 96 -6.02 15.38 -10.73
C GLU A 96 -6.36 15.31 -12.23
N LYS A 97 -5.40 14.90 -13.08
CA LYS A 97 -5.63 14.77 -14.52
C LYS A 97 -6.68 13.69 -14.85
N LEU A 98 -6.73 12.60 -14.08
CA LEU A 98 -7.74 11.56 -14.24
C LEU A 98 -9.11 12.03 -13.77
N HIS A 99 -9.18 12.76 -12.67
CA HIS A 99 -10.43 13.39 -12.21
C HIS A 99 -11.02 14.33 -13.27
N ASP A 100 -10.22 15.14 -13.94
CA ASP A 100 -10.68 16.02 -15.03
C ASP A 100 -11.32 15.26 -16.20
N ARG A 101 -11.00 13.99 -16.41
CA ARG A 101 -11.49 13.15 -17.52
C ARG A 101 -12.60 12.19 -17.14
N LEU A 102 -12.63 11.80 -15.89
CA LEU A 102 -13.50 10.72 -15.40
C LEU A 102 -14.57 11.27 -14.45
N GLY A 103 -14.35 12.41 -13.83
CA GLY A 103 -15.13 12.89 -12.69
C GLY A 103 -14.80 12.13 -11.44
N GLY A 104 -15.74 12.02 -10.52
CA GLY A 104 -15.59 11.30 -9.26
C GLY A 104 -15.22 12.20 -8.08
N ILE A 105 -14.72 11.58 -7.02
CA ILE A 105 -14.28 12.27 -5.79
C ILE A 105 -12.81 11.97 -5.57
N THR A 106 -12.02 12.98 -5.25
CA THR A 106 -10.59 12.82 -4.96
C THR A 106 -10.29 13.06 -3.50
N GLU A 107 -9.43 12.20 -2.95
CA GLU A 107 -8.78 12.41 -1.66
C GLU A 107 -7.26 12.39 -1.86
N SER A 108 -6.52 13.11 -1.03
CA SER A 108 -5.06 13.09 -1.12
C SER A 108 -4.38 13.26 0.22
N SER A 109 -3.21 12.65 0.37
CA SER A 109 -2.35 12.84 1.52
C SER A 109 -0.86 12.62 1.12
N TYR A 110 -0.01 12.20 2.05
CA TYR A 110 1.43 12.18 1.84
C TYR A 110 1.96 10.76 1.60
N TYR A 111 2.87 10.63 0.62
CA TYR A 111 3.91 9.62 0.70
C TYR A 111 4.90 10.00 1.79
N MET A 112 5.26 9.05 2.61
CA MET A 112 6.20 9.27 3.71
C MET A 112 7.34 8.25 3.69
N VAL A 113 8.53 8.72 3.97
CA VAL A 113 9.74 7.92 4.07
C VAL A 113 10.36 8.10 5.46
N TYR A 114 10.81 7.00 6.07
CA TYR A 114 11.52 7.07 7.33
C TYR A 114 12.91 7.67 7.14
N ARG A 115 13.26 8.65 7.98
CA ARG A 115 14.54 9.37 8.01
C ARG A 115 15.18 9.34 9.39
N GLY A 116 14.53 8.68 10.36
CA GLY A 116 15.07 8.51 11.71
C GLY A 116 16.26 7.57 11.76
N GLY A 117 16.85 7.47 12.94
CA GLY A 117 17.91 6.52 13.26
C GLY A 117 17.39 5.10 13.54
N PRO A 118 18.28 4.19 13.95
CA PRO A 118 17.89 2.86 14.44
C PRO A 118 16.86 2.95 15.57
N VAL A 119 15.93 2.00 15.61
CA VAL A 119 14.98 1.85 16.71
C VAL A 119 15.53 0.77 17.64
N GLU A 120 15.92 1.15 18.86
CA GLU A 120 16.58 0.24 19.84
C GLU A 120 15.60 -0.30 20.89
N GLU A 121 14.31 -0.04 20.73
CA GLU A 121 13.28 -0.47 21.69
C GLU A 121 12.97 -1.97 21.56
N THR A 122 12.56 -2.61 22.67
CA THR A 122 12.03 -3.99 22.68
C THR A 122 10.50 -3.98 22.62
N PHE A 123 9.94 -4.97 21.92
CA PHE A 123 8.51 -5.05 21.59
C PHE A 123 7.94 -6.42 21.96
N ASP A 124 8.02 -6.81 23.26
CA ASP A 124 7.57 -8.11 23.77
C ASP A 124 6.03 -8.27 23.69
N ASP A 125 5.31 -7.18 23.50
CA ASP A 125 3.86 -7.08 23.35
C ASP A 125 3.39 -7.19 21.89
N ILE A 126 4.30 -7.34 20.93
CA ILE A 126 4.01 -7.48 19.50
C ILE A 126 4.47 -8.85 18.99
N ALA A 127 3.58 -9.57 18.33
CA ALA A 127 3.81 -10.92 17.80
C ALA A 127 3.28 -11.07 16.38
N PRO A 128 3.70 -12.10 15.62
CA PRO A 128 3.03 -12.48 14.37
C PRO A 128 1.52 -12.66 14.58
N ALA A 129 0.74 -12.25 13.59
CA ALA A 129 -0.71 -12.12 13.71
C ALA A 129 -1.45 -13.46 13.74
N ASP A 130 -2.45 -13.57 14.63
CA ASP A 130 -3.64 -14.38 14.37
C ASP A 130 -4.61 -13.56 13.52
N LEU A 131 -4.98 -14.06 12.34
CA LEU A 131 -5.80 -13.31 11.39
C LEU A 131 -7.24 -13.06 11.89
N ASN A 132 -7.79 -13.91 12.78
CA ASN A 132 -9.09 -13.66 13.37
C ASN A 132 -9.04 -12.46 14.33
N GLU A 133 -7.99 -12.40 15.17
CA GLU A 133 -7.78 -11.30 16.10
C GLU A 133 -7.53 -9.99 15.35
N VAL A 134 -6.67 -10.01 14.33
CA VAL A 134 -6.39 -8.84 13.48
C VAL A 134 -7.64 -8.36 12.77
N PHE A 135 -8.44 -9.28 12.20
CA PHE A 135 -9.69 -8.91 11.55
C PHE A 135 -10.65 -8.23 12.54
N SER A 136 -10.78 -8.76 13.76
CA SER A 136 -11.57 -8.14 14.83
C SER A 136 -11.09 -6.72 15.18
N VAL A 137 -9.78 -6.51 15.26
CA VAL A 137 -9.19 -5.17 15.48
C VAL A 137 -9.54 -4.22 14.35
N LEU A 138 -9.39 -4.64 13.09
CA LEU A 138 -9.70 -3.82 11.92
C LEU A 138 -11.18 -3.42 11.89
N GLN A 139 -12.10 -4.38 12.13
CA GLN A 139 -13.54 -4.15 12.19
C GLN A 139 -13.94 -3.11 13.26
N GLN A 140 -13.26 -3.09 14.39
CA GLN A 140 -13.50 -2.13 15.47
C GLN A 140 -12.85 -0.78 15.23
N SER A 141 -11.77 -0.73 14.41
CA SER A 141 -10.94 0.45 14.27
C SER A 141 -11.49 1.48 13.30
N HIS A 142 -12.12 1.05 12.20
CA HIS A 142 -12.57 1.96 11.15
C HIS A 142 -13.81 1.42 10.44
N GLU A 143 -14.73 2.32 10.09
CA GLU A 143 -16.00 1.98 9.45
C GLU A 143 -15.80 1.33 8.08
N TYR A 144 -14.82 1.78 7.31
CA TYR A 144 -14.47 1.16 6.03
C TYR A 144 -14.24 -0.34 6.16
N TYR A 145 -13.43 -0.77 7.12
CA TYR A 145 -13.17 -2.20 7.33
C TYR A 145 -14.42 -2.97 7.73
N ARG A 146 -15.27 -2.36 8.55
CA ARG A 146 -16.52 -2.97 9.01
C ARG A 146 -17.52 -3.18 7.88
N THR A 147 -17.54 -2.29 6.90
CA THR A 147 -18.53 -2.30 5.80
C THR A 147 -18.03 -3.02 4.55
N HIS A 148 -16.73 -3.02 4.27
CA HIS A 148 -16.16 -3.52 3.01
C HIS A 148 -15.36 -4.82 3.15
N LEU A 149 -14.80 -5.13 4.33
CA LEU A 149 -14.06 -6.37 4.52
C LEU A 149 -14.98 -7.54 4.91
N LYS A 150 -14.76 -8.68 4.22
CA LYS A 150 -15.31 -9.99 4.60
C LYS A 150 -14.14 -10.89 4.97
N PHE A 151 -14.28 -11.64 6.07
CA PHE A 151 -13.18 -12.40 6.65
C PHE A 151 -12.56 -13.40 5.67
N GLU A 152 -13.39 -14.29 5.08
CA GLU A 152 -12.88 -15.40 4.28
C GLU A 152 -12.04 -14.93 3.08
N PRO A 153 -12.51 -14.02 2.18
CA PRO A 153 -11.70 -13.58 1.06
C PRO A 153 -10.48 -12.77 1.50
N TRP A 154 -10.61 -11.92 2.53
CA TRP A 154 -9.50 -11.15 3.08
C TRP A 154 -8.41 -12.06 3.68
N ALA A 155 -8.79 -13.05 4.51
CA ALA A 155 -7.85 -13.96 5.15
C ALA A 155 -7.17 -14.89 4.13
N ALA A 156 -7.90 -15.36 3.11
CA ALA A 156 -7.34 -16.19 2.05
C ALA A 156 -6.29 -15.43 1.24
N ASP A 157 -6.60 -14.19 0.81
CA ASP A 157 -5.67 -13.32 0.11
C ASP A 157 -4.43 -13.01 0.95
N LEU A 158 -4.63 -12.59 2.19
CA LEU A 158 -3.54 -12.23 3.08
C LEU A 158 -2.64 -13.43 3.39
N THR A 159 -3.21 -14.62 3.58
CA THR A 159 -2.44 -15.87 3.76
C THR A 159 -1.57 -16.16 2.54
N ARG A 160 -2.10 -16.00 1.32
CA ARG A 160 -1.32 -16.19 0.07
C ARG A 160 -0.14 -15.21 0.00
N ARG A 161 -0.37 -13.94 0.33
CA ARG A 161 0.69 -12.92 0.35
C ARG A 161 1.73 -13.16 1.44
N MET A 162 1.31 -13.54 2.64
CA MET A 162 2.23 -13.89 3.73
C MET A 162 3.10 -15.12 3.39
N ALA A 163 2.52 -16.13 2.72
CA ALA A 163 3.25 -17.31 2.27
C ALA A 163 4.37 -17.01 1.25
N SER A 164 4.28 -15.88 0.52
CA SER A 164 5.34 -15.42 -0.38
C SER A 164 6.54 -14.81 0.36
N GLY A 165 6.40 -14.50 1.65
CA GLY A 165 7.40 -13.78 2.43
C GLY A 165 7.49 -12.27 2.13
N LEU A 166 6.63 -11.75 1.25
CA LEU A 166 6.62 -10.32 0.86
C LEU A 166 5.61 -9.49 1.65
N THR A 167 4.82 -10.12 2.50
CA THR A 167 3.86 -9.48 3.41
C THR A 167 4.03 -10.06 4.80
N GLU A 168 4.10 -9.19 5.79
CA GLU A 168 4.16 -9.57 7.21
C GLU A 168 3.05 -8.85 7.96
N VAL A 169 2.35 -9.55 8.86
CA VAL A 169 1.26 -8.98 9.66
C VAL A 169 1.52 -9.27 11.13
N TYR A 170 1.27 -8.28 11.96
CA TYR A 170 1.54 -8.33 13.39
C TYR A 170 0.34 -7.86 14.21
N GLN A 171 0.23 -8.41 15.41
CA GLN A 171 -0.73 -8.02 16.43
C GLN A 171 -0.04 -7.44 17.64
N LEU A 172 -0.68 -6.49 18.29
CA LEU A 172 -0.24 -5.85 19.53
C LEU A 172 -1.20 -6.20 20.64
N THR A 173 -0.64 -6.68 21.75
CA THR A 173 -1.37 -7.13 22.93
C THR A 173 -1.21 -6.14 24.08
N ALA A 174 -2.32 -5.74 24.71
CA ALA A 174 -2.32 -5.01 25.96
C ALA A 174 -3.41 -5.54 26.90
N ASP A 175 -3.16 -5.58 28.19
CA ASP A 175 -4.06 -6.12 29.21
C ASP A 175 -4.56 -7.54 28.89
N GLY A 176 -3.68 -8.37 28.27
CA GLY A 176 -4.02 -9.75 27.88
C GLY A 176 -4.96 -9.88 26.66
N LYS A 177 -5.20 -8.80 25.91
CA LYS A 177 -6.06 -8.77 24.70
C LYS A 177 -5.29 -8.23 23.52
N VAL A 178 -5.62 -8.71 22.32
CA VAL A 178 -5.15 -8.10 21.06
C VAL A 178 -5.96 -6.82 20.84
N VAL A 179 -5.25 -5.69 20.84
CA VAL A 179 -5.84 -4.34 20.78
C VAL A 179 -5.36 -3.50 19.60
N GLY A 180 -4.36 -4.00 18.88
CA GLY A 180 -3.80 -3.31 17.73
C GLY A 180 -3.23 -4.26 16.70
N THR A 181 -3.04 -3.75 15.50
CA THR A 181 -2.42 -4.45 14.37
C THR A 181 -1.56 -3.51 13.57
N GLY A 182 -0.70 -4.07 12.73
CA GLY A 182 0.08 -3.36 11.73
C GLY A 182 0.77 -4.35 10.80
N SER A 183 1.10 -3.91 9.60
CA SER A 183 1.68 -4.79 8.58
C SER A 183 2.78 -4.11 7.76
N ILE A 184 3.72 -4.92 7.28
CA ILE A 184 4.50 -4.64 6.09
C ILE A 184 3.69 -5.25 4.94
N ILE A 185 2.89 -4.41 4.27
CA ILE A 185 1.88 -4.88 3.31
C ILE A 185 2.49 -5.34 1.99
N SER A 186 3.62 -4.77 1.64
CA SER A 186 4.43 -5.12 0.48
C SER A 186 5.89 -4.81 0.73
N GLN A 187 6.79 -5.54 0.07
CA GLN A 187 8.21 -5.26 0.14
C GLN A 187 8.92 -5.71 -1.13
N ASP A 188 9.93 -4.95 -1.50
CA ASP A 188 10.86 -5.27 -2.57
C ASP A 188 12.32 -5.21 -2.06
N GLU A 189 13.31 -5.15 -2.94
CA GLU A 189 14.72 -5.10 -2.56
C GLU A 189 15.09 -3.86 -1.74
N THR A 190 14.39 -2.74 -1.93
CA THR A 190 14.74 -1.42 -1.38
C THR A 190 13.75 -0.88 -0.37
N CYS A 191 12.48 -1.31 -0.46
CA CYS A 191 11.36 -0.73 0.26
C CYS A 191 10.60 -1.78 1.08
N GLY A 192 10.17 -1.41 2.28
CA GLY A 192 9.11 -2.07 3.03
C GLY A 192 7.97 -1.08 3.29
N ALA A 193 6.80 -1.33 2.70
CA ALA A 193 5.63 -0.47 2.82
C ALA A 193 4.82 -0.86 4.06
N ILE A 194 4.76 0.05 5.03
CA ILE A 194 3.99 -0.11 6.27
C ILE A 194 2.55 0.32 6.02
N ALA A 195 1.60 -0.50 6.44
CA ALA A 195 0.17 -0.22 6.32
C ALA A 195 -0.65 -0.89 7.43
N ALA A 196 -1.97 -0.62 7.43
CA ALA A 196 -2.95 -1.21 8.33
C ALA A 196 -2.58 -1.09 9.82
N VAL A 197 -1.90 0.00 10.20
CA VAL A 197 -1.65 0.31 11.62
C VAL A 197 -2.95 0.79 12.24
N ALA A 198 -3.52 -0.03 13.11
CA ALA A 198 -4.80 0.25 13.75
C ALA A 198 -4.76 -0.13 15.24
N VAL A 199 -5.50 0.62 16.05
CA VAL A 199 -5.73 0.36 17.46
C VAL A 199 -7.21 0.55 17.75
N ILE A 200 -7.83 -0.38 18.47
CA ILE A 200 -9.25 -0.29 18.83
C ILE A 200 -9.53 0.97 19.65
N PRO A 201 -10.72 1.58 19.54
CA PRO A 201 -11.03 2.89 20.13
C PRO A 201 -10.68 3.03 21.61
N GLU A 202 -10.99 2.01 22.42
CA GLU A 202 -10.79 2.03 23.88
C GLU A 202 -9.32 2.09 24.31
N TYR A 203 -8.39 1.76 23.39
CA TYR A 203 -6.95 1.74 23.64
C TYR A 203 -6.19 2.85 22.91
N ARG A 204 -6.89 3.73 22.19
CA ARG A 204 -6.27 4.89 21.53
C ARG A 204 -5.71 5.89 22.55
N HIS A 205 -4.87 6.78 22.05
CA HIS A 205 -4.21 7.85 22.85
C HIS A 205 -3.28 7.33 23.98
N ARG A 206 -2.89 6.04 23.91
CA ARG A 206 -1.94 5.41 24.86
C ARG A 206 -0.56 5.17 24.21
N GLY A 207 -0.28 5.75 23.04
CA GLY A 207 0.99 5.56 22.32
C GLY A 207 1.11 4.25 21.54
N LEU A 208 0.09 3.37 21.57
CA LEU A 208 0.17 2.02 20.99
C LEU A 208 0.32 2.03 19.46
N GLY A 209 -0.29 3.00 18.76
CA GLY A 209 -0.09 3.17 17.32
C GLY A 209 1.34 3.54 16.96
N SER A 210 1.95 4.46 17.71
CA SER A 210 3.37 4.82 17.55
C SER A 210 4.28 3.62 17.85
N ARG A 211 3.99 2.85 18.90
CA ARG A 211 4.72 1.65 19.28
C ARG A 211 4.69 0.59 18.18
N MET A 212 3.52 0.26 17.63
CA MET A 212 3.39 -0.64 16.48
C MET A 212 4.17 -0.13 15.27
N SER A 213 4.06 1.17 14.97
CA SER A 213 4.78 1.77 13.84
C SER A 213 6.30 1.70 14.02
N GLN A 214 6.82 1.95 15.21
CA GLN A 214 8.25 1.84 15.52
C GLN A 214 8.74 0.39 15.41
N PHE A 215 7.96 -0.59 15.85
CA PHE A 215 8.26 -2.02 15.64
C PHE A 215 8.37 -2.34 14.15
N LEU A 216 7.39 -1.90 13.33
CA LEU A 216 7.41 -2.14 11.88
C LEU A 216 8.61 -1.45 11.20
N VAL A 217 8.96 -0.23 11.65
CA VAL A 217 10.18 0.46 11.21
C VAL A 217 11.42 -0.38 11.53
N GLN A 218 11.57 -0.84 12.78
CA GLN A 218 12.69 -1.69 13.20
C GLN A 218 12.77 -2.94 12.32
N ARG A 219 11.63 -3.59 12.07
CA ARG A 219 11.55 -4.79 11.25
C ARG A 219 12.01 -4.55 9.82
N VAL A 220 11.56 -3.47 9.17
CA VAL A 220 11.97 -3.11 7.81
C VAL A 220 13.46 -2.76 7.75
N LEU A 221 13.98 -2.00 8.73
CA LEU A 221 15.39 -1.65 8.81
C LEU A 221 16.28 -2.90 9.02
N ALA A 222 15.84 -3.86 9.82
CA ALA A 222 16.54 -5.14 10.01
C ALA A 222 16.65 -5.98 8.72
N LEU A 223 15.76 -5.77 7.76
CA LEU A 223 15.82 -6.36 6.41
C LEU A 223 16.72 -5.57 5.46
N GLY A 224 17.37 -4.50 5.92
CA GLY A 224 18.21 -3.61 5.09
C GLY A 224 17.41 -2.71 4.14
N LYS A 225 16.10 -2.55 4.38
CA LYS A 225 15.19 -1.81 3.51
C LYS A 225 14.79 -0.46 4.10
N THR A 226 14.25 0.41 3.28
CA THR A 226 13.74 1.72 3.70
C THR A 226 12.25 1.61 4.08
N PRO A 227 11.85 1.93 5.33
CA PRO A 227 10.45 2.00 5.69
C PRO A 227 9.75 3.16 4.99
N ARG A 228 8.61 2.86 4.38
CA ARG A 228 7.74 3.84 3.70
C ARG A 228 6.28 3.57 4.04
N LEU A 229 5.46 4.58 3.88
CA LEU A 229 4.01 4.46 4.01
C LEU A 229 3.29 5.56 3.22
N ILE A 230 2.00 5.39 3.05
CA ILE A 230 1.07 6.46 2.73
C ILE A 230 0.28 6.81 4.00
N SER A 231 0.16 8.11 4.30
CA SER A 231 -0.74 8.55 5.37
C SER A 231 -2.13 8.73 4.79
N GLY A 232 -3.17 8.35 5.56
CA GLY A 232 -4.55 8.55 5.12
C GLY A 232 -5.02 10.00 5.30
N TYR A 233 -4.53 10.69 6.34
CA TYR A 233 -4.98 12.05 6.71
C TYR A 233 -3.80 12.84 7.30
N ASP A 234 -3.92 14.16 7.32
CA ASP A 234 -2.86 15.05 7.79
C ASP A 234 -2.54 14.85 9.29
N GLU A 235 -3.55 14.60 10.14
CA GLU A 235 -3.33 14.30 11.56
C GLU A 235 -2.56 12.99 11.77
N VAL A 236 -2.78 12.00 10.92
CA VAL A 236 -2.04 10.74 10.93
C VAL A 236 -0.62 10.95 10.44
N ALA A 237 -0.40 11.84 9.45
CA ALA A 237 0.94 12.21 9.00
C ALA A 237 1.76 12.84 10.14
N GLU A 238 1.15 13.70 10.97
CA GLU A 238 1.82 14.29 12.15
C GLU A 238 2.32 13.22 13.15
N LEU A 239 1.54 12.15 13.36
CA LEU A 239 1.96 11.04 14.21
C LEU A 239 3.21 10.37 13.63
N TYR A 240 3.22 10.11 12.33
CA TYR A 240 4.37 9.50 11.66
C TYR A 240 5.59 10.41 11.65
N MET A 241 5.42 11.73 11.50
CA MET A 241 6.53 12.68 11.61
C MET A 241 7.20 12.65 12.98
N LYS A 242 6.43 12.49 14.07
CA LYS A 242 6.95 12.39 15.44
C LYS A 242 7.82 11.15 15.67
N ILE A 243 7.64 10.09 14.90
CA ILE A 243 8.43 8.86 14.99
C ILE A 243 9.54 8.77 13.93
N GLY A 244 9.77 9.83 13.16
CA GLY A 244 10.91 9.94 12.26
C GLY A 244 10.59 9.78 10.77
N PHE A 245 9.33 9.73 10.37
CA PHE A 245 8.97 9.83 8.95
C PHE A 245 8.99 11.29 8.47
N ALA A 246 9.26 11.47 7.19
CA ALA A 246 9.17 12.76 6.51
C ALA A 246 8.32 12.61 5.23
N PRO A 247 7.49 13.61 4.90
CA PRO A 247 6.80 13.66 3.61
C PRO A 247 7.82 13.67 2.46
N CYS A 248 7.53 12.92 1.40
CA CYS A 248 8.39 12.86 0.19
C CYS A 248 7.60 12.99 -1.12
N GLY A 249 6.32 13.26 -1.05
CA GLY A 249 5.41 13.47 -2.17
C GLY A 249 3.96 13.45 -1.70
N ARG A 250 3.04 13.64 -2.66
CA ARG A 250 1.61 13.48 -2.42
C ARG A 250 1.05 12.38 -3.31
N TRP A 251 0.18 11.60 -2.77
CA TRP A 251 -0.61 10.62 -3.49
C TRP A 251 -2.08 11.02 -3.52
N GLY A 252 -2.85 10.41 -4.39
CA GLY A 252 -4.29 10.64 -4.49
C GLY A 252 -5.04 9.35 -4.77
N GLU A 253 -6.23 9.27 -4.19
CA GLU A 253 -7.29 8.32 -4.52
C GLU A 253 -8.37 9.04 -5.33
N LEU A 254 -8.80 8.41 -6.41
CA LEU A 254 -9.94 8.85 -7.22
C LEU A 254 -11.02 7.78 -7.13
N TYR A 255 -12.13 8.09 -6.48
CA TYR A 255 -13.34 7.27 -6.40
C TYR A 255 -14.29 7.63 -7.54
N LEU A 256 -14.75 6.60 -8.28
CA LEU A 256 -15.55 6.72 -9.52
C LEU A 256 -16.98 6.22 -9.37
#